data_640860a2960fba84a30cb195decd035e
#
_entry.id   640860a2960fba84a30cb195decd035e
#
_cell.length_a   1.000
_cell.length_b   1.000
_cell.length_c   1.000
_cell.angle_alpha   90.00
_cell.angle_beta   90.00
_cell.angle_gamma   90.00
#
_symmetry.space_group_name_H-M   'P 1'
#
loop_
_entity.id
_entity.type
_entity.pdbx_description
1 polymer ?
#
loop_
_entity_poly.entity_id
_entity_poly.type
_entity_poly.pdbx_seq_one_letter_code
_entity_poly.pdbx_strand_id
1 'polypeptide(L)'
;MNMLLLVGSIFAFSQPYSGEKLSRGLIGIPTEEGMYFSWRMTLEDAAGLQFDLYRSSNGGAEVKLNKEPIDRTSDFLDRTVDYTVDNRWTLKATTGEVATWTRLKGEERNPYLSIPICKPEDGEIAGEPFTYTANDCSVGDLDGDGEYEICLLYTSDAADEAR
;
A
#
# COMPACT_ATOMS: atom_id res chain seq x y z
N MET A 1 -59.73 18.52 27.55
CA MET A 1 -59.07 17.34 27.01
C MET A 1 -57.85 17.83 26.25
N ASN A 2 -56.69 17.96 26.95
CA ASN A 2 -55.44 18.49 26.40
C ASN A 2 -54.66 17.36 25.77
N MET A 3 -54.46 17.42 24.45
CA MET A 3 -53.62 16.51 23.69
C MET A 3 -52.19 17.05 23.68
N LEU A 4 -51.30 16.41 24.43
CA LEU A 4 -49.88 16.73 24.48
C LEU A 4 -49.20 16.10 23.26
N LEU A 5 -48.81 16.93 22.28
CA LEU A 5 -47.99 16.48 21.17
C LEU A 5 -46.51 16.31 21.64
N LEU A 6 -46.05 15.08 21.74
CA LEU A 6 -44.64 14.78 21.99
C LEU A 6 -43.88 14.86 20.64
N VAL A 7 -43.17 15.97 20.41
CA VAL A 7 -42.27 16.09 19.28
C VAL A 7 -40.95 15.43 19.67
N GLY A 8 -40.76 14.18 19.26
CA GLY A 8 -39.51 13.48 19.40
C GLY A 8 -38.49 14.01 18.40
N SER A 9 -37.46 14.73 18.88
CA SER A 9 -36.31 15.12 18.08
C SER A 9 -35.45 13.88 17.79
N ILE A 10 -35.48 13.42 16.53
CA ILE A 10 -34.55 12.37 16.05
C ILE A 10 -33.19 13.05 15.84
N PHE A 11 -32.28 12.91 16.80
CA PHE A 11 -30.88 13.22 16.58
C PHE A 11 -30.31 12.13 15.68
N ALA A 12 -30.14 12.40 14.39
CA ALA A 12 -29.33 11.60 13.52
C ALA A 12 -27.85 11.81 13.94
N PHE A 13 -27.31 10.89 14.71
CA PHE A 13 -25.86 10.82 14.90
C PHE A 13 -25.27 10.38 13.55
N SER A 14 -24.71 11.33 12.80
CA SER A 14 -23.79 10.96 11.75
C SER A 14 -22.59 10.31 12.44
N GLN A 15 -22.41 9.02 12.26
CA GLN A 15 -21.16 8.38 12.65
C GLN A 15 -20.03 9.12 11.92
N PRO A 16 -18.99 9.60 12.62
CA PRO A 16 -17.85 10.15 11.92
C PRO A 16 -17.32 9.03 11.00
N TYR A 17 -17.14 9.36 9.73
CA TYR A 17 -16.49 8.45 8.78
C TYR A 17 -15.10 8.14 9.34
N SER A 18 -14.94 6.94 9.87
CA SER A 18 -13.64 6.41 10.26
C SER A 18 -12.99 5.88 8.98
N GLY A 19 -12.27 6.75 8.28
CA GLY A 19 -11.41 6.30 7.18
C GLY A 19 -10.35 5.32 7.68
N GLU A 20 -9.77 4.58 6.78
CA GLU A 20 -8.65 3.68 7.07
C GLU A 20 -7.54 4.46 7.78
N LYS A 21 -6.95 3.87 8.81
CA LYS A 21 -5.74 4.39 9.45
C LYS A 21 -4.55 4.03 8.58
N LEU A 22 -4.28 4.86 7.60
CA LEU A 22 -3.16 4.66 6.70
C LEU A 22 -1.82 4.83 7.44
N SER A 23 -0.96 3.83 7.31
CA SER A 23 0.46 3.96 7.69
C SER A 23 1.20 4.85 6.69
N ARG A 24 2.46 5.23 6.98
CA ARG A 24 3.32 5.95 6.02
C ARG A 24 3.53 5.20 4.71
N GLY A 25 3.31 3.89 4.69
CA GLY A 25 3.43 3.09 3.47
C GLY A 25 4.80 3.26 2.81
N LEU A 26 5.89 3.22 3.61
CA LEU A 26 7.24 3.26 3.07
C LEU A 26 7.45 2.09 2.12
N ILE A 27 7.77 2.40 0.87
CA ILE A 27 8.08 1.41 -0.16
C ILE A 27 9.45 1.71 -0.76
N GLY A 28 10.24 0.66 -1.03
CA GLY A 28 11.52 0.75 -1.71
C GLY A 28 11.49 0.05 -3.06
N ILE A 29 11.99 0.72 -4.08
CA ILE A 29 12.07 0.22 -5.47
C ILE A 29 13.53 0.22 -5.91
N PRO A 30 14.10 -0.93 -6.33
CA PRO A 30 15.44 -0.97 -6.87
C PRO A 30 15.48 -0.29 -8.24
N THR A 31 16.49 0.57 -8.44
CA THR A 31 16.74 1.28 -9.69
C THR A 31 18.19 1.05 -10.15
N GLU A 32 18.54 1.52 -11.32
CA GLU A 32 19.94 1.50 -11.80
C GLU A 32 20.86 2.35 -10.93
N GLU A 33 20.33 3.44 -10.35
CA GLU A 33 21.10 4.40 -9.54
C GLU A 33 21.19 4.04 -8.05
N GLY A 34 20.36 3.12 -7.56
CA GLY A 34 20.26 2.77 -6.15
C GLY A 34 18.88 2.32 -5.73
N MET A 35 18.57 2.45 -4.46
CA MET A 35 17.26 2.11 -3.91
C MET A 35 16.43 3.39 -3.77
N TYR A 36 15.35 3.51 -4.54
CA TYR A 36 14.42 4.63 -4.49
C TYR A 36 13.33 4.32 -3.46
N PHE A 37 13.08 5.27 -2.57
CA PHE A 37 12.04 5.20 -1.54
C PHE A 37 10.97 6.23 -1.78
N SER A 38 9.72 5.84 -1.48
CA SER A 38 8.58 6.74 -1.42
C SER A 38 7.72 6.41 -0.21
N TRP A 39 7.02 7.41 0.33
CA TRP A 39 6.08 7.26 1.43
C TRP A 39 4.92 8.23 1.31
N ARG A 40 3.86 7.98 2.08
CA ARG A 40 2.66 8.81 2.06
C ARG A 40 2.81 10.06 2.90
N MET A 41 2.24 11.16 2.40
CA MET A 41 1.80 12.29 3.19
C MET A 41 0.31 12.15 3.44
N THR A 42 -0.15 12.41 4.67
CA THR A 42 -1.56 12.32 5.05
C THR A 42 -2.16 13.70 5.25
N LEU A 43 -3.49 13.80 5.21
CA LEU A 43 -4.19 15.07 5.43
C LEU A 43 -4.03 15.61 6.87
N GLU A 44 -3.68 14.72 7.80
CA GLU A 44 -3.49 15.04 9.22
C GLU A 44 -2.07 15.51 9.54
N ASP A 45 -1.17 15.49 8.55
CA ASP A 45 0.22 15.89 8.74
C ASP A 45 0.32 17.38 9.03
N ALA A 46 1.05 17.71 10.10
CA ALA A 46 1.31 19.08 10.43
C ALA A 46 2.17 19.78 9.36
N ALA A 47 1.93 21.06 9.14
CA ALA A 47 2.79 21.86 8.29
C ALA A 47 4.23 21.83 8.83
N GLY A 48 5.20 21.55 7.95
CA GLY A 48 6.62 21.46 8.30
C GLY A 48 7.04 20.11 8.89
N LEU A 49 6.21 19.07 8.74
CA LEU A 49 6.64 17.71 9.06
C LEU A 49 7.90 17.35 8.27
N GLN A 50 8.88 16.77 8.96
CA GLN A 50 10.18 16.41 8.40
C GLN A 50 10.48 14.93 8.63
N PHE A 51 11.30 14.38 7.75
CA PHE A 51 11.68 12.98 7.80
C PHE A 51 13.19 12.80 7.73
N ASP A 52 13.64 11.74 8.39
CA ASP A 52 15.00 11.22 8.27
C ASP A 52 14.94 9.75 7.87
N LEU A 53 15.73 9.37 6.86
CA LEU A 53 15.87 7.99 6.42
C LEU A 53 17.20 7.41 6.89
N TYR A 54 17.14 6.24 7.50
CA TYR A 54 18.29 5.50 8.00
C TYR A 54 18.38 4.14 7.28
N ARG A 55 19.58 3.59 7.23
CA ARG A 55 19.79 2.21 6.78
C ARG A 55 20.67 1.45 7.77
N SER A 56 20.30 0.20 8.05
CA SER A 56 21.12 -0.82 8.71
C SER A 56 21.42 -1.92 7.70
N SER A 57 22.69 -2.29 7.55
CA SER A 57 23.12 -3.38 6.68
C SER A 57 23.64 -4.55 7.54
N ASN A 58 23.23 -5.79 7.20
CA ASN A 58 23.55 -7.01 7.97
C ASN A 58 23.21 -6.90 9.48
N GLY A 59 22.15 -6.20 9.84
CA GLY A 59 21.80 -6.00 11.25
C GLY A 59 22.77 -5.10 12.04
N GLY A 60 23.64 -4.37 11.36
CA GLY A 60 24.56 -3.41 11.96
C GLY A 60 23.83 -2.14 12.44
N ALA A 61 24.60 -1.17 12.93
CA ALA A 61 24.04 0.11 13.37
C ALA A 61 23.36 0.87 12.23
N GLU A 62 22.29 1.59 12.55
CA GLU A 62 21.61 2.50 11.61
C GLU A 62 22.53 3.68 11.23
N VAL A 63 22.62 3.96 9.95
CA VAL A 63 23.33 5.11 9.38
C VAL A 63 22.30 6.03 8.73
N LYS A 64 22.30 7.31 9.11
CA LYS A 64 21.45 8.34 8.48
C LYS A 64 21.92 8.58 7.04
N LEU A 65 20.97 8.57 6.10
CA LEU A 65 21.26 8.69 4.67
C LEU A 65 21.15 10.13 4.15
N ASN A 66 20.15 10.87 4.62
CA ASN A 66 19.96 12.28 4.25
C ASN A 66 20.79 13.20 5.15
N LYS A 67 21.41 14.22 4.56
CA LYS A 67 22.19 15.23 5.29
C LYS A 67 21.29 16.21 6.03
N GLU A 68 20.31 16.76 5.29
CA GLU A 68 19.30 17.68 5.81
C GLU A 68 17.97 16.95 5.94
N PRO A 69 17.10 17.30 6.89
CA PRO A 69 15.77 16.71 6.99
C PRO A 69 14.98 16.86 5.69
N ILE A 70 14.21 15.82 5.34
CA ILE A 70 13.38 15.82 4.14
C ILE A 70 12.04 16.45 4.49
N ASP A 71 11.73 17.61 3.89
CA ASP A 71 10.52 18.41 4.18
C ASP A 71 9.79 18.91 2.93
N ARG A 72 10.34 18.67 1.74
CA ARG A 72 9.82 19.17 0.46
C ARG A 72 9.27 18.08 -0.44
N THR A 73 9.69 16.85 -0.21
CA THR A 73 9.30 15.66 -0.97
C THR A 73 8.95 14.53 -0.02
N SER A 74 8.29 13.50 -0.53
CA SER A 74 8.03 12.25 0.18
C SER A 74 8.78 11.09 -0.47
N ASP A 75 10.01 11.36 -0.90
CA ASP A 75 10.86 10.39 -1.58
C ASP A 75 12.34 10.59 -1.23
N PHE A 76 13.14 9.55 -1.49
CA PHE A 76 14.59 9.60 -1.33
C PHE A 76 15.26 8.51 -2.18
N LEU A 77 16.41 8.80 -2.75
CA LEU A 77 17.23 7.83 -3.49
C LEU A 77 18.51 7.51 -2.72
N ASP A 78 18.59 6.28 -2.19
CA ASP A 78 19.81 5.75 -1.59
C ASP A 78 20.74 5.19 -2.66
N ARG A 79 21.69 6.01 -3.09
CA ARG A 79 22.72 5.63 -4.08
C ARG A 79 23.85 4.78 -3.51
N THR A 80 23.85 4.54 -2.20
CA THR A 80 24.95 3.86 -1.49
C THR A 80 24.59 2.45 -1.06
N VAL A 81 23.45 1.93 -1.50
CA VAL A 81 22.98 0.60 -1.15
C VAL A 81 23.93 -0.49 -1.68
N ASP A 82 24.27 -1.44 -0.82
CA ASP A 82 24.92 -2.67 -1.20
C ASP A 82 23.88 -3.80 -1.29
N TYR A 83 23.58 -4.24 -2.50
CA TYR A 83 22.59 -5.30 -2.75
C TYR A 83 23.09 -6.71 -2.43
N THR A 84 24.38 -6.87 -2.09
CA THR A 84 24.96 -8.18 -1.73
C THR A 84 24.70 -8.57 -0.28
N VAL A 85 24.10 -7.68 0.52
CA VAL A 85 23.82 -7.87 1.93
C VAL A 85 22.35 -7.56 2.24
N ASP A 86 21.87 -8.06 3.38
CA ASP A 86 20.56 -7.70 3.90
C ASP A 86 20.54 -6.24 4.32
N ASN A 87 19.53 -5.52 3.90
CA ASN A 87 19.36 -4.11 4.24
C ASN A 87 17.97 -3.86 4.83
N ARG A 88 17.92 -3.02 5.87
CA ARG A 88 16.70 -2.50 6.45
C ARG A 88 16.76 -0.98 6.48
N TRP A 89 15.75 -0.35 5.92
CA TRP A 89 15.58 1.10 6.01
C TRP A 89 14.53 1.45 7.03
N THR A 90 14.77 2.57 7.72
CA THR A 90 13.89 3.10 8.76
C THR A 90 13.65 4.58 8.46
N LEU A 91 12.42 4.92 8.14
CA LEU A 91 11.94 6.29 7.99
C LEU A 91 11.46 6.77 9.36
N LYS A 92 11.96 7.91 9.83
CA LYS A 92 11.56 8.53 11.10
C LYS A 92 11.01 9.91 10.83
N ALA A 93 9.77 10.14 11.24
CA ALA A 93 9.14 11.46 11.21
C ALA A 93 9.46 12.25 12.48
N THR A 94 9.46 13.57 12.41
CA THR A 94 9.63 14.43 13.59
C THR A 94 8.52 14.29 14.63
N THR A 95 7.39 13.71 14.27
CA THR A 95 6.29 13.32 15.18
C THR A 95 6.59 12.09 16.02
N GLY A 96 7.69 11.38 15.73
CA GLY A 96 8.04 10.11 16.36
C GLY A 96 7.48 8.89 15.63
N GLU A 97 6.71 9.06 14.56
CA GLU A 97 6.24 7.96 13.72
C GLU A 97 7.42 7.30 12.98
N VAL A 98 7.37 5.98 12.86
CA VAL A 98 8.42 5.17 12.25
C VAL A 98 7.80 4.21 11.23
N ALA A 99 8.40 4.15 10.04
CA ALA A 99 8.08 3.15 9.03
C ALA A 99 9.35 2.41 8.60
N THR A 100 9.24 1.15 8.21
CA THR A 100 10.40 0.34 7.85
C THR A 100 10.18 -0.40 6.54
N TRP A 101 11.27 -0.59 5.80
CA TRP A 101 11.35 -1.43 4.60
C TRP A 101 12.55 -2.33 4.70
N THR A 102 12.41 -3.58 4.29
CA THR A 102 13.51 -4.56 4.32
C THR A 102 13.67 -5.18 2.95
N ARG A 103 14.93 -5.38 2.55
CA ARG A 103 15.32 -6.12 1.36
C ARG A 103 16.41 -7.10 1.74
N LEU A 104 16.19 -8.38 1.44
CA LEU A 104 17.16 -9.44 1.70
C LEU A 104 18.17 -9.54 0.55
N LYS A 105 19.37 -10.01 0.85
CA LYS A 105 20.35 -10.37 -0.16
C LYS A 105 19.78 -11.45 -1.09
N GLY A 106 20.06 -11.32 -2.37
CA GLY A 106 19.61 -12.29 -3.37
C GLY A 106 18.19 -12.06 -3.90
N GLU A 107 17.43 -11.13 -3.34
CA GLU A 107 16.15 -10.72 -3.96
C GLU A 107 16.40 -10.10 -5.34
N GLU A 108 15.51 -10.41 -6.27
CA GLU A 108 15.54 -9.83 -7.61
C GLU A 108 15.40 -8.30 -7.58
N ARG A 109 16.11 -7.63 -8.48
CA ARG A 109 16.08 -6.16 -8.59
C ARG A 109 14.96 -5.69 -9.54
N ASN A 110 13.78 -6.23 -9.38
CA ASN A 110 12.63 -5.84 -10.18
C ASN A 110 11.99 -4.55 -9.60
N PRO A 111 11.65 -3.56 -10.45
CA PRO A 111 10.95 -2.36 -10.01
C PRO A 111 9.44 -2.57 -9.84
N TYR A 112 8.98 -3.80 -9.71
CA TYR A 112 7.59 -4.19 -9.56
C TYR A 112 7.47 -5.40 -8.64
N LEU A 113 6.31 -5.55 -8.03
CA LEU A 113 5.90 -6.75 -7.31
C LEU A 113 5.22 -7.71 -8.30
N SER A 114 5.77 -8.92 -8.44
CA SER A 114 5.13 -9.99 -9.21
C SER A 114 4.23 -10.80 -8.29
N ILE A 115 2.93 -10.79 -8.56
CA ILE A 115 1.94 -11.54 -7.79
C ILE A 115 1.45 -12.69 -8.67
N PRO A 116 1.73 -13.95 -8.30
CA PRO A 116 1.20 -15.10 -9.02
C PRO A 116 -0.30 -15.18 -8.82
N ILE A 117 -1.04 -15.37 -9.91
CA ILE A 117 -2.48 -15.53 -9.87
C ILE A 117 -2.87 -16.99 -10.13
N CYS A 118 -3.90 -17.47 -9.41
CA CYS A 118 -4.51 -18.77 -9.65
C CYS A 118 -5.70 -18.57 -10.60
N LYS A 119 -5.48 -18.75 -11.90
CA LYS A 119 -6.56 -18.72 -12.89
C LYS A 119 -7.53 -19.88 -12.61
N PRO A 120 -8.86 -19.66 -12.62
CA PRO A 120 -9.84 -20.74 -12.60
C PRO A 120 -9.66 -21.68 -13.79
N GLU A 121 -10.05 -22.95 -13.63
CA GLU A 121 -10.00 -23.92 -14.71
C GLU A 121 -10.97 -23.53 -15.83
N ASP A 122 -10.53 -23.69 -17.07
CA ASP A 122 -11.35 -23.49 -18.24
C ASP A 122 -12.48 -24.55 -18.22
N GLY A 123 -13.61 -24.26 -18.86
CA GLY A 123 -14.78 -25.11 -18.78
C GLY A 123 -15.54 -25.22 -20.11
N GLU A 124 -16.71 -25.81 -20.03
CA GLU A 124 -17.65 -25.98 -21.15
C GLU A 124 -19.06 -25.70 -20.64
N ILE A 125 -19.82 -24.93 -21.41
CA ILE A 125 -21.24 -24.67 -21.14
C ILE A 125 -22.02 -25.04 -22.42
N ALA A 126 -22.96 -25.96 -22.30
CA ALA A 126 -23.83 -26.42 -23.40
C ALA A 126 -23.06 -26.95 -24.64
N GLY A 127 -21.84 -27.45 -24.43
CA GLY A 127 -20.98 -27.95 -25.50
C GLY A 127 -20.02 -26.94 -26.10
N GLU A 128 -20.07 -25.68 -25.62
CA GLU A 128 -19.17 -24.63 -26.06
C GLU A 128 -18.05 -24.41 -25.00
N PRO A 129 -16.78 -24.52 -25.40
CA PRO A 129 -15.67 -24.29 -24.49
C PRO A 129 -15.54 -22.81 -24.17
N PHE A 130 -15.15 -22.51 -22.94
CA PHE A 130 -14.79 -21.16 -22.55
C PHE A 130 -13.49 -21.13 -21.75
N THR A 131 -12.78 -20.00 -21.80
CA THR A 131 -11.58 -19.73 -20.99
C THR A 131 -11.80 -18.51 -20.11
N TYR A 132 -11.09 -18.48 -18.97
CA TYR A 132 -11.05 -17.29 -18.15
C TYR A 132 -9.87 -16.40 -18.53
N THR A 133 -10.13 -15.12 -18.68
CA THR A 133 -9.10 -14.10 -18.90
C THR A 133 -9.10 -13.14 -17.72
N ALA A 134 -7.91 -12.89 -17.13
CA ALA A 134 -7.75 -11.87 -16.12
C ALA A 134 -8.04 -10.49 -16.72
N ASN A 135 -8.85 -9.70 -16.05
CA ASN A 135 -9.29 -8.39 -16.50
C ASN A 135 -8.90 -7.34 -15.46
N ASP A 136 -9.86 -6.57 -14.97
CA ASP A 136 -9.61 -5.48 -14.02
C ASP A 136 -9.27 -6.00 -12.63
N CYS A 137 -8.49 -5.23 -11.89
CA CYS A 137 -8.25 -5.47 -10.48
C CYS A 137 -8.56 -4.22 -9.64
N SER A 138 -8.89 -4.46 -8.39
CA SER A 138 -8.99 -3.41 -7.37
C SER A 138 -8.29 -3.86 -6.10
N VAL A 139 -7.90 -2.90 -5.28
CA VAL A 139 -7.19 -3.13 -4.02
C VAL A 139 -8.02 -2.56 -2.88
N GLY A 140 -8.18 -3.30 -1.81
CA GLY A 140 -8.90 -2.89 -0.61
C GLY A 140 -8.67 -3.86 0.52
N ASP A 141 -8.84 -3.39 1.74
CA ASP A 141 -8.90 -4.22 2.96
C ASP A 141 -10.31 -4.81 3.06
N LEU A 142 -10.48 -6.03 2.61
CA LEU A 142 -11.80 -6.67 2.46
C LEU A 142 -12.25 -7.40 3.72
N ASP A 143 -11.34 -7.84 4.54
CA ASP A 143 -11.65 -8.55 5.78
C ASP A 143 -11.46 -7.70 7.04
N GLY A 144 -10.94 -6.47 6.89
CA GLY A 144 -10.79 -5.50 7.97
C GLY A 144 -9.58 -5.75 8.87
N ASP A 145 -8.57 -6.48 8.40
CA ASP A 145 -7.37 -6.81 9.18
C ASP A 145 -6.27 -5.74 9.09
N GLY A 146 -6.42 -4.75 8.18
CA GLY A 146 -5.48 -3.64 7.97
C GLY A 146 -4.44 -3.92 6.89
N GLU A 147 -4.46 -5.07 6.25
CA GLU A 147 -3.70 -5.40 5.06
C GLU A 147 -4.58 -5.26 3.81
N TYR A 148 -3.97 -5.11 2.64
CA TYR A 148 -4.74 -4.95 1.41
C TYR A 148 -4.77 -6.24 0.60
N GLU A 149 -5.98 -6.69 0.24
CA GLU A 149 -6.21 -7.72 -0.74
C GLU A 149 -6.26 -7.13 -2.14
N ILE A 150 -5.82 -7.93 -3.12
CA ILE A 150 -5.93 -7.63 -4.53
C ILE A 150 -7.05 -8.48 -5.12
N CYS A 151 -8.19 -7.83 -5.37
CA CYS A 151 -9.32 -8.45 -6.05
C CYS A 151 -9.11 -8.45 -7.55
N LEU A 152 -9.08 -9.61 -8.16
CA LEU A 152 -8.94 -9.78 -9.60
C LEU A 152 -10.24 -10.28 -10.21
N LEU A 153 -10.75 -9.56 -11.19
CA LEU A 153 -11.90 -9.99 -11.99
C LEU A 153 -11.44 -10.86 -13.15
N TYR A 154 -12.14 -11.97 -13.34
CA TYR A 154 -12.00 -12.81 -14.53
C TYR A 154 -13.24 -12.67 -15.41
N THR A 155 -13.04 -12.53 -16.71
CA THR A 155 -14.10 -12.63 -17.71
C THR A 155 -13.97 -13.93 -18.48
N SER A 156 -15.09 -14.51 -18.92
CA SER A 156 -15.10 -15.63 -19.85
C SER A 156 -15.62 -15.17 -21.21
N ASP A 157 -15.10 -15.73 -22.29
CA ASP A 157 -15.53 -15.41 -23.67
C ASP A 157 -17.04 -15.68 -23.89
N ALA A 158 -17.63 -16.61 -23.12
CA ALA A 158 -19.06 -16.88 -23.17
C ALA A 158 -19.95 -15.72 -22.68
N ALA A 159 -19.42 -14.72 -22.01
CA ALA A 159 -20.19 -13.57 -21.51
C ALA A 159 -20.41 -12.49 -22.59
N ASP A 160 -19.61 -12.44 -23.64
CA ASP A 160 -19.71 -11.41 -24.70
C ASP A 160 -20.69 -11.76 -25.81
N GLU A 161 -21.06 -13.04 -25.99
CA GLU A 161 -22.01 -13.49 -27.03
C GLU A 161 -23.49 -13.44 -26.62
N ALA A 162 -23.79 -13.09 -25.36
CA ALA A 162 -25.15 -13.03 -24.83
C ALA A 162 -25.78 -11.61 -24.91
N ARG A 163 -25.36 -10.76 -25.85
CA ARG A 163 -25.97 -9.43 -26.09
C ARG A 163 -26.72 -9.37 -27.38
#